data_2f1ea6801b61637cbae5e656786ddbd7
#
_entry.id   2f1ea6801b61637cbae5e656786ddbd7
#
_cell.length_a   1.000
_cell.length_b   1.000
_cell.length_c   1.000
_cell.angle_alpha   90.00
_cell.angle_beta   90.00
_cell.angle_gamma   90.00
#
_symmetry.space_group_name_H-M   'P 1'
#
loop_
_entity.id
_entity.type
_entity.pdbx_description
1 polymer ?
#
loop_
_entity_poly.entity_id
_entity_poly.type
_entity_poly.pdbx_seq_one_letter_code
_entity_poly.pdbx_strand_id
1 'polypeptide(L)'
;MAYYLGIDIGGTGVKLGVVDSEQRKIVYDTSVRTRVTAGQDAIVEDIIAAAKKIMELYPVERVGIGSAGRIDRENGIVITAGNLPFRDLPLAQRISDALGVPAMLDNDGNCAVIGEYLAGVARGKKDVVMITVGTGIGGGIICNGKLLTGKNGRAGELGHFVINIYDPKPCPCGLHGCFEQYCSAKALTANTAEAVVFHPASILAAVAEERGGVDGQTAFIAAERGCNIAQHLLDKYFETFALALDSIVKIFMPELVIIAGGITNEGEGFLSRLRPYLLPEAEVVISPLKGDCGLFGAALQWLL
;
A
#
# COMPACT_ATOMS: atom_id res chain seq x y z
N MET A 1 -9.44 -9.85 -26.87
CA MET A 1 -9.66 -8.92 -25.74
C MET A 1 -10.11 -9.75 -24.56
N ALA A 2 -9.27 -9.93 -23.56
CA ALA A 2 -9.61 -10.67 -22.35
C ALA A 2 -9.77 -9.67 -21.20
N TYR A 3 -10.91 -9.70 -20.51
CA TYR A 3 -11.21 -8.83 -19.39
C TYR A 3 -10.98 -9.56 -18.07
N TYR A 4 -10.17 -8.97 -17.20
CA TYR A 4 -9.93 -9.47 -15.85
C TYR A 4 -10.51 -8.50 -14.83
N LEU A 5 -11.20 -9.01 -13.83
CA LEU A 5 -11.70 -8.21 -12.72
C LEU A 5 -10.65 -8.16 -11.62
N GLY A 6 -10.20 -6.96 -11.30
CA GLY A 6 -9.40 -6.69 -10.11
C GLY A 6 -10.28 -6.32 -8.93
N ILE A 7 -9.97 -6.83 -7.76
CA ILE A 7 -10.61 -6.50 -6.49
C ILE A 7 -9.51 -6.13 -5.51
N ASP A 8 -9.46 -4.88 -5.07
CA ASP A 8 -8.49 -4.38 -4.09
C ASP A 8 -9.21 -4.04 -2.78
N ILE A 9 -8.93 -4.84 -1.74
CA ILE A 9 -9.67 -4.81 -0.47
C ILE A 9 -8.89 -4.02 0.57
N GLY A 10 -9.32 -2.79 0.80
CA GLY A 10 -8.82 -1.94 1.87
C GLY A 10 -9.75 -1.87 3.09
N GLY A 11 -9.24 -1.34 4.20
CA GLY A 11 -9.98 -1.23 5.46
C GLY A 11 -11.17 -0.27 5.43
N THR A 12 -11.23 0.68 4.49
CA THR A 12 -12.30 1.68 4.36
C THR A 12 -13.18 1.49 3.14
N GLY A 13 -12.64 0.87 2.09
CA GLY A 13 -13.32 0.63 0.83
C GLY A 13 -12.68 -0.51 0.07
N VAL A 14 -13.47 -1.15 -0.78
CA VAL A 14 -13.05 -2.14 -1.75
C VAL A 14 -13.18 -1.53 -3.13
N LYS A 15 -12.10 -1.46 -3.88
CA LYS A 15 -12.13 -1.09 -5.30
C LYS A 15 -12.34 -2.32 -6.15
N LEU A 16 -13.21 -2.22 -7.15
CA LEU A 16 -13.41 -3.24 -8.18
C LEU A 16 -13.22 -2.59 -9.53
N GLY A 17 -12.49 -3.23 -10.43
CA GLY A 17 -12.29 -2.69 -11.77
C GLY A 17 -12.02 -3.76 -12.81
N VAL A 18 -12.52 -3.51 -14.01
CA VAL A 18 -12.28 -4.35 -15.19
C VAL A 18 -11.04 -3.82 -15.91
N VAL A 19 -10.08 -4.70 -16.09
CA VAL A 19 -8.84 -4.42 -16.81
C VAL A 19 -8.83 -5.20 -18.11
N ASP A 20 -8.61 -4.49 -19.23
CA ASP A 20 -8.21 -5.11 -20.49
C ASP A 20 -6.78 -5.64 -20.32
N SER A 21 -6.63 -6.96 -20.31
CA SER A 21 -5.36 -7.62 -20.01
C SER A 21 -4.30 -7.44 -21.10
N GLU A 22 -4.71 -7.19 -22.36
CA GLU A 22 -3.82 -6.94 -23.49
C GLU A 22 -3.35 -5.48 -23.52
N GLN A 23 -4.30 -4.54 -23.40
CA GLN A 23 -4.00 -3.10 -23.39
C GLN A 23 -3.47 -2.61 -22.04
N ARG A 24 -3.69 -3.38 -20.96
CA ARG A 24 -3.33 -3.04 -19.58
C ARG A 24 -3.93 -1.71 -19.16
N LYS A 25 -5.23 -1.57 -19.38
CA LYS A 25 -6.02 -0.39 -19.05
C LYS A 25 -7.26 -0.75 -18.26
N ILE A 26 -7.59 0.05 -17.28
CA ILE A 26 -8.88 -0.01 -16.61
C ILE A 26 -9.92 0.53 -17.59
N VAL A 27 -10.93 -0.27 -17.89
CA VAL A 27 -12.06 0.09 -18.78
C VAL A 27 -13.32 0.42 -17.98
N TYR A 28 -13.37 -0.02 -16.75
CA TYR A 28 -14.44 0.28 -15.79
C TYR A 28 -13.92 0.15 -14.37
N ASP A 29 -14.32 1.02 -13.47
CA ASP A 29 -14.06 0.88 -12.05
C ASP A 29 -15.24 1.37 -11.21
N THR A 30 -15.32 0.85 -9.99
CA THR A 30 -16.27 1.25 -8.95
C THR A 30 -15.70 0.94 -7.58
N SER A 31 -16.37 1.38 -6.53
CA SER A 31 -15.99 1.04 -5.16
C SER A 31 -17.20 0.75 -4.30
N VAL A 32 -17.01 -0.11 -3.31
CA VAL A 32 -17.99 -0.35 -2.25
C VAL A 32 -17.34 -0.08 -0.90
N ARG A 33 -18.11 0.39 0.06
CA ARG A 33 -17.61 0.64 1.41
C ARG A 33 -17.31 -0.68 2.12
N THR A 34 -16.15 -0.77 2.76
CA THR A 34 -15.85 -1.92 3.63
C THR A 34 -16.61 -1.80 4.94
N ARG A 35 -17.60 -2.68 5.16
CA ARG A 35 -18.41 -2.71 6.39
C ARG A 35 -17.74 -3.55 7.47
N VAL A 36 -16.59 -3.10 7.97
CA VAL A 36 -15.75 -3.86 8.92
C VAL A 36 -16.54 -4.38 10.13
N THR A 37 -17.44 -3.59 10.68
CA THR A 37 -18.28 -3.96 11.83
C THR A 37 -19.36 -4.99 11.52
N ALA A 38 -19.69 -5.22 10.25
CA ALA A 38 -20.68 -6.20 9.83
C ALA A 38 -20.09 -7.63 9.68
N GLY A 39 -18.79 -7.76 9.83
CA GLY A 39 -18.09 -9.05 9.74
C GLY A 39 -17.67 -9.44 8.32
N GLN A 40 -16.89 -10.52 8.25
CA GLN A 40 -16.27 -10.96 6.99
C GLN A 40 -17.29 -11.38 5.92
N ASP A 41 -18.36 -12.07 6.30
CA ASP A 41 -19.35 -12.58 5.35
C ASP A 41 -20.09 -11.45 4.64
N ALA A 42 -20.46 -10.40 5.39
CA ALA A 42 -21.12 -9.23 4.81
C ALA A 42 -20.21 -8.48 3.81
N ILE A 43 -18.92 -8.41 4.08
CA ILE A 43 -17.95 -7.80 3.15
C ILE A 43 -17.86 -8.63 1.87
N VAL A 44 -17.76 -9.95 1.99
CA VAL A 44 -17.68 -10.86 0.82
C VAL A 44 -18.96 -10.81 0.00
N GLU A 45 -20.13 -10.76 0.64
CA GLU A 45 -21.43 -10.62 -0.04
C GLU A 45 -21.54 -9.30 -0.83
N ASP A 46 -21.09 -8.18 -0.25
CA ASP A 46 -21.05 -6.89 -0.94
C ASP A 46 -20.12 -6.93 -2.16
N ILE A 47 -18.95 -7.55 -2.04
CA ILE A 47 -18.01 -7.73 -3.14
C ILE A 47 -18.64 -8.57 -4.26
N ILE A 48 -19.25 -9.71 -3.93
CA ILE A 48 -19.91 -10.60 -4.89
C ILE A 48 -21.07 -9.88 -5.60
N ALA A 49 -21.88 -9.13 -4.87
CA ALA A 49 -22.99 -8.37 -5.44
C ALA A 49 -22.51 -7.30 -6.43
N ALA A 50 -21.42 -6.59 -6.09
CA ALA A 50 -20.83 -5.60 -6.98
C ALA A 50 -20.18 -6.26 -8.21
N ALA A 51 -19.46 -7.36 -8.02
CA ALA A 51 -18.81 -8.10 -9.10
C ALA A 51 -19.83 -8.67 -10.10
N LYS A 52 -20.95 -9.22 -9.63
CA LYS A 52 -22.03 -9.73 -10.53
C LYS A 52 -22.58 -8.63 -11.43
N LYS A 53 -22.83 -7.42 -10.90
CA LYS A 53 -23.28 -6.27 -11.69
C LYS A 53 -22.26 -5.89 -12.78
N ILE A 54 -20.96 -5.96 -12.46
CA ILE A 54 -19.89 -5.70 -13.44
C ILE A 54 -19.90 -6.76 -14.53
N MET A 55 -20.08 -8.04 -14.17
CA MET A 55 -20.10 -9.16 -15.12
C MET A 55 -21.33 -9.17 -16.04
N GLU A 56 -22.41 -8.50 -15.69
CA GLU A 56 -23.54 -8.23 -16.60
C GLU A 56 -23.13 -7.30 -17.77
N LEU A 57 -22.11 -6.44 -17.55
CA LEU A 57 -21.66 -5.45 -18.53
C LEU A 57 -20.40 -5.88 -19.29
N TYR A 58 -19.55 -6.70 -18.68
CA TYR A 58 -18.26 -7.11 -19.21
C TYR A 58 -18.08 -8.63 -19.13
N PRO A 59 -17.62 -9.29 -20.20
CA PRO A 59 -17.34 -10.73 -20.20
C PRO A 59 -16.01 -11.01 -19.47
N VAL A 60 -16.05 -10.98 -18.13
CA VAL A 60 -14.89 -11.23 -17.27
C VAL A 60 -14.52 -12.71 -17.32
N GLU A 61 -13.25 -12.98 -17.62
CA GLU A 61 -12.72 -14.35 -17.71
C GLU A 61 -12.03 -14.83 -16.43
N ARG A 62 -11.48 -13.89 -15.65
CA ARG A 62 -10.70 -14.16 -14.44
C ARG A 62 -10.89 -13.08 -13.41
N VAL A 63 -10.79 -13.45 -12.14
CA VAL A 63 -10.80 -12.51 -11.03
C VAL A 63 -9.46 -12.57 -10.31
N GLY A 64 -8.91 -11.40 -10.01
CA GLY A 64 -7.76 -11.28 -9.12
C GLY A 64 -8.11 -10.43 -7.92
N ILE A 65 -7.64 -10.82 -6.76
CA ILE A 65 -7.97 -10.22 -5.47
C ILE A 65 -6.68 -9.80 -4.79
N GLY A 66 -6.60 -8.54 -4.36
CA GLY A 66 -5.60 -8.02 -3.45
C GLY A 66 -6.22 -7.78 -2.09
N SER A 67 -5.61 -8.25 -1.02
CA SER A 67 -6.10 -8.03 0.34
C SER A 67 -4.96 -7.76 1.31
N ALA A 68 -5.17 -6.78 2.18
CA ALA A 68 -4.30 -6.57 3.32
C ALA A 68 -4.34 -7.81 4.25
N GLY A 69 -3.20 -8.07 4.89
CA GLY A 69 -3.08 -9.12 5.88
C GLY A 69 -2.19 -10.29 5.46
N ARG A 70 -2.24 -11.33 6.27
CA ARG A 70 -1.47 -12.54 6.06
C ARG A 70 -2.23 -13.49 5.12
N ILE A 71 -1.68 -13.70 3.95
CA ILE A 71 -2.31 -14.45 2.85
C ILE A 71 -1.63 -15.80 2.68
N ASP A 72 -2.42 -16.87 2.55
CA ASP A 72 -2.02 -18.12 1.94
C ASP A 72 -2.40 -18.05 0.45
N ARG A 73 -1.43 -17.64 -0.36
CA ARG A 73 -1.62 -17.42 -1.79
C ARG A 73 -1.95 -18.71 -2.53
N GLU A 74 -1.32 -19.82 -2.13
CA GLU A 74 -1.48 -21.12 -2.80
C GLU A 74 -2.91 -21.65 -2.65
N ASN A 75 -3.49 -21.50 -1.46
CA ASN A 75 -4.85 -21.96 -1.17
C ASN A 75 -5.92 -20.85 -1.30
N GLY A 76 -5.53 -19.59 -1.59
CA GLY A 76 -6.45 -18.48 -1.74
C GLY A 76 -7.17 -18.07 -0.45
N ILE A 77 -6.47 -18.17 0.69
CA ILE A 77 -7.03 -17.97 2.04
C ILE A 77 -6.45 -16.71 2.66
N VAL A 78 -7.30 -15.83 3.19
CA VAL A 78 -6.87 -14.79 4.13
C VAL A 78 -6.79 -15.41 5.52
N ILE A 79 -5.56 -15.64 6.02
CA ILE A 79 -5.35 -16.24 7.35
C ILE A 79 -5.78 -15.27 8.44
N THR A 80 -5.28 -14.03 8.39
CA THR A 80 -5.69 -12.95 9.28
C THR A 80 -5.45 -11.60 8.61
N ALA A 81 -6.22 -10.58 8.99
CA ALA A 81 -5.97 -9.20 8.58
C ALA A 81 -6.07 -8.26 9.78
N GLY A 82 -5.16 -7.28 9.88
CA GLY A 82 -5.14 -6.34 11.01
C GLY A 82 -6.26 -5.32 11.00
N ASN A 83 -6.68 -4.90 9.81
CA ASN A 83 -7.67 -3.83 9.61
C ASN A 83 -9.02 -4.33 9.09
N LEU A 84 -9.16 -5.65 8.90
CA LEU A 84 -10.35 -6.30 8.38
C LEU A 84 -10.74 -7.46 9.31
N PRO A 85 -12.02 -7.80 9.42
CA PRO A 85 -12.48 -8.89 10.28
C PRO A 85 -12.21 -10.27 9.68
N PHE A 86 -11.22 -10.40 8.80
CA PHE A 86 -10.92 -11.63 8.09
C PHE A 86 -10.08 -12.58 8.95
N ARG A 87 -10.55 -13.81 9.03
CA ARG A 87 -9.86 -14.91 9.71
C ARG A 87 -10.19 -16.23 9.02
N ASP A 88 -9.15 -16.96 8.62
CA ASP A 88 -9.22 -18.26 7.96
C ASP A 88 -10.28 -18.28 6.83
N LEU A 89 -10.33 -17.19 6.06
CA LEU A 89 -11.34 -16.94 5.03
C LEU A 89 -10.87 -17.48 3.68
N PRO A 90 -11.50 -18.53 3.10
CA PRO A 90 -11.18 -19.05 1.76
C PRO A 90 -11.75 -18.11 0.69
N LEU A 91 -11.20 -16.90 0.60
CA LEU A 91 -11.76 -15.80 -0.16
C LEU A 91 -11.77 -16.07 -1.66
N ALA A 92 -10.67 -16.59 -2.22
CA ALA A 92 -10.59 -16.90 -3.64
C ALA A 92 -11.64 -17.93 -4.05
N GLN A 93 -11.79 -19.00 -3.27
CA GLN A 93 -12.79 -20.04 -3.53
C GLN A 93 -14.21 -19.49 -3.48
N ARG A 94 -14.55 -18.71 -2.44
CA ARG A 94 -15.89 -18.10 -2.29
C ARG A 94 -16.25 -17.19 -3.46
N ILE A 95 -15.29 -16.38 -3.93
CA ILE A 95 -15.49 -15.48 -5.08
C ILE A 95 -15.63 -16.32 -6.37
N SER A 96 -14.76 -17.31 -6.58
CA SER A 96 -14.81 -18.19 -7.74
C SER A 96 -16.15 -18.94 -7.87
N ASP A 97 -16.61 -19.53 -6.76
CA ASP A 97 -17.88 -20.27 -6.73
C ASP A 97 -19.09 -19.37 -7.02
N ALA A 98 -19.07 -18.14 -6.47
CA ALA A 98 -20.17 -17.20 -6.63
C ALA A 98 -20.27 -16.57 -8.02
N LEU A 99 -19.12 -16.42 -8.72
CA LEU A 99 -19.01 -15.74 -10.00
C LEU A 99 -18.86 -16.72 -11.18
N GLY A 100 -18.54 -17.98 -10.93
CA GLY A 100 -18.38 -19.01 -11.97
C GLY A 100 -17.12 -18.86 -12.81
N VAL A 101 -16.14 -18.07 -12.36
CA VAL A 101 -14.84 -17.84 -13.03
C VAL A 101 -13.68 -18.04 -12.05
N PRO A 102 -12.49 -18.43 -12.52
CA PRO A 102 -11.33 -18.60 -11.63
C PRO A 102 -10.98 -17.33 -10.88
N ALA A 103 -10.71 -17.44 -9.57
CA ALA A 103 -10.23 -16.35 -8.73
C ALA A 103 -8.87 -16.67 -8.10
N MET A 104 -7.99 -15.66 -8.01
CA MET A 104 -6.67 -15.73 -7.37
C MET A 104 -6.54 -14.63 -6.32
N LEU A 105 -5.85 -14.91 -5.22
CA LEU A 105 -5.66 -14.00 -4.11
C LEU A 105 -4.18 -13.76 -3.87
N ASP A 106 -3.79 -12.51 -3.67
CA ASP A 106 -2.45 -12.13 -3.20
C ASP A 106 -2.53 -11.00 -2.16
N ASN A 107 -1.40 -10.71 -1.53
CA ASN A 107 -1.27 -9.57 -0.62
C ASN A 107 -1.37 -8.24 -1.39
N ASP A 108 -1.90 -7.19 -0.74
CA ASP A 108 -2.08 -5.86 -1.30
C ASP A 108 -0.76 -5.21 -1.77
N GLY A 109 0.33 -5.35 -1.01
CA GLY A 109 1.67 -4.87 -1.42
C GLY A 109 2.22 -5.62 -2.63
N ASN A 110 2.01 -6.93 -2.70
CA ASN A 110 2.34 -7.73 -3.88
C ASN A 110 1.53 -7.26 -5.10
N CYS A 111 0.23 -7.08 -4.95
CA CYS A 111 -0.61 -6.54 -6.02
C CYS A 111 -0.12 -5.15 -6.47
N ALA A 112 0.25 -4.28 -5.54
CA ALA A 112 0.74 -2.95 -5.90
C ALA A 112 2.00 -3.00 -6.78
N VAL A 113 3.02 -3.81 -6.44
CA VAL A 113 4.21 -3.94 -7.28
C VAL A 113 3.92 -4.64 -8.60
N ILE A 114 3.03 -5.62 -8.64
CA ILE A 114 2.58 -6.29 -9.89
C ILE A 114 1.93 -5.26 -10.82
N GLY A 115 1.08 -4.38 -10.29
CA GLY A 115 0.43 -3.32 -11.06
C GLY A 115 1.43 -2.41 -11.75
N GLU A 116 2.42 -1.90 -11.01
CA GLU A 116 3.49 -1.06 -11.56
C GLU A 116 4.40 -1.83 -12.52
N TYR A 117 4.66 -3.10 -12.25
CA TYR A 117 5.49 -3.96 -13.09
C TYR A 117 4.84 -4.28 -14.44
N LEU A 118 3.54 -4.54 -14.47
CA LEU A 118 2.83 -4.92 -15.69
C LEU A 118 2.19 -3.74 -16.42
N ALA A 119 1.72 -2.71 -15.73
CA ALA A 119 0.98 -1.60 -16.32
C ALA A 119 1.60 -0.21 -16.07
N GLY A 120 2.50 -0.08 -15.09
CA GLY A 120 3.05 1.20 -14.65
C GLY A 120 4.50 1.46 -15.05
N VAL A 121 5.20 2.18 -14.17
CA VAL A 121 6.57 2.71 -14.41
C VAL A 121 7.65 1.64 -14.40
N ALA A 122 7.38 0.46 -13.81
CA ALA A 122 8.35 -0.63 -13.74
C ALA A 122 8.34 -1.57 -14.97
N ARG A 123 7.57 -1.25 -16.01
CA ARG A 123 7.54 -2.06 -17.24
C ARG A 123 8.93 -2.19 -17.85
N GLY A 124 9.34 -3.45 -18.11
CA GLY A 124 10.64 -3.78 -18.69
C GLY A 124 11.81 -3.83 -17.72
N LYS A 125 11.62 -3.47 -16.45
CA LYS A 125 12.59 -3.65 -15.39
C LYS A 125 12.59 -5.10 -14.91
N LYS A 126 13.69 -5.56 -14.31
CA LYS A 126 13.80 -6.93 -13.76
C LYS A 126 13.81 -6.95 -12.24
N ASP A 127 14.37 -5.92 -11.63
CA ASP A 127 14.58 -5.83 -10.20
C ASP A 127 13.94 -4.54 -9.68
N VAL A 128 12.80 -4.69 -8.99
CA VAL A 128 11.96 -3.58 -8.55
C VAL A 128 11.55 -3.80 -7.10
N VAL A 129 11.65 -2.76 -6.30
CA VAL A 129 11.07 -2.72 -4.95
C VAL A 129 9.98 -1.67 -4.92
N MET A 130 8.85 -2.01 -4.36
CA MET A 130 7.76 -1.07 -4.10
C MET A 130 7.48 -1.00 -2.61
N ILE A 131 7.29 0.24 -2.12
CA ILE A 131 6.90 0.53 -0.75
C ILE A 131 5.59 1.29 -0.78
N THR A 132 4.60 0.79 -0.06
CA THR A 132 3.30 1.47 0.08
C THR A 132 3.22 2.10 1.47
N VAL A 133 3.01 3.42 1.54
CA VAL A 133 2.98 4.19 2.78
C VAL A 133 1.57 4.73 3.02
N GLY A 134 0.88 4.08 3.95
CA GLY A 134 -0.47 4.40 4.38
C GLY A 134 -0.58 4.39 5.90
N THR A 135 -1.65 3.81 6.44
CA THR A 135 -1.79 3.56 7.88
C THR A 135 -0.62 2.74 8.42
N GLY A 136 -0.12 1.79 7.63
CA GLY A 136 1.12 1.06 7.84
C GLY A 136 2.09 1.25 6.67
N ILE A 137 3.13 0.41 6.64
CA ILE A 137 4.05 0.29 5.51
C ILE A 137 3.99 -1.14 4.97
N GLY A 138 3.50 -1.26 3.74
CA GLY A 138 3.56 -2.49 2.97
C GLY A 138 4.68 -2.47 1.94
N GLY A 139 4.86 -3.58 1.24
CA GLY A 139 5.82 -3.66 0.16
C GLY A 139 5.62 -4.86 -0.75
N GLY A 140 6.30 -4.81 -1.89
CA GLY A 140 6.38 -5.90 -2.84
C GLY A 140 7.70 -5.84 -3.60
N ILE A 141 8.20 -6.98 -4.02
CA ILE A 141 9.53 -7.10 -4.61
C ILE A 141 9.43 -7.96 -5.88
N ILE A 142 9.89 -7.42 -6.98
CA ILE A 142 10.19 -8.18 -8.20
C ILE A 142 11.70 -8.40 -8.23
N CYS A 143 12.13 -9.64 -8.38
CA CYS A 143 13.53 -10.02 -8.48
C CYS A 143 13.72 -10.94 -9.68
N ASN A 144 14.65 -10.58 -10.60
CA ASN A 144 14.85 -11.28 -11.87
C ASN A 144 13.54 -11.46 -12.68
N GLY A 145 12.66 -10.47 -12.66
CA GLY A 145 11.37 -10.49 -13.39
C GLY A 145 10.29 -11.36 -12.74
N LYS A 146 10.47 -11.80 -11.50
CA LYS A 146 9.51 -12.64 -10.77
C LYS A 146 9.18 -12.01 -9.42
N LEU A 147 7.93 -12.16 -9.00
CA LEU A 147 7.52 -11.75 -7.67
C LEU A 147 8.25 -12.58 -6.60
N LEU A 148 8.87 -11.91 -5.65
CA LEU A 148 9.51 -12.55 -4.50
C LEU A 148 8.45 -12.87 -3.44
N THR A 149 7.97 -14.10 -3.41
CA THR A 149 6.93 -14.54 -2.47
C THR A 149 7.49 -15.14 -1.17
N GLY A 150 8.72 -15.65 -1.21
CA GLY A 150 9.34 -16.32 -0.08
C GLY A 150 8.58 -17.60 0.35
N LYS A 151 8.87 -18.06 1.57
CA LYS A 151 8.18 -19.20 2.14
C LYS A 151 6.74 -18.81 2.51
N ASN A 152 5.77 -19.54 2.00
CA ASN A 152 4.34 -19.36 2.26
C ASN A 152 3.81 -17.97 1.86
N GLY A 153 4.35 -17.35 0.80
CA GLY A 153 3.89 -16.06 0.31
C GLY A 153 4.20 -14.86 1.23
N ARG A 154 5.17 -14.97 2.14
CA ARG A 154 5.39 -13.99 3.22
C ARG A 154 6.65 -13.13 3.06
N ALA A 155 7.24 -13.08 1.89
CA ALA A 155 8.29 -12.08 1.60
C ALA A 155 7.67 -10.70 1.34
N GLY A 156 8.49 -9.66 1.36
CA GLY A 156 8.03 -8.31 1.05
C GLY A 156 7.46 -7.52 2.23
N GLU A 157 7.53 -8.05 3.45
CA GLU A 157 7.11 -7.37 4.70
C GLU A 157 8.11 -6.23 5.07
N LEU A 158 8.31 -5.29 4.11
CA LEU A 158 9.32 -4.24 4.19
C LEU A 158 9.08 -3.24 5.32
N GLY A 159 7.86 -3.10 5.81
CA GLY A 159 7.56 -2.25 6.96
C GLY A 159 8.04 -2.83 8.31
N HIS A 160 8.40 -4.13 8.35
CA HIS A 160 8.65 -4.81 9.62
C HIS A 160 10.11 -5.15 9.91
N PHE A 161 11.07 -4.69 9.09
CA PHE A 161 12.46 -4.76 9.52
C PHE A 161 12.80 -3.68 10.55
N VAL A 162 13.70 -4.01 11.47
CA VAL A 162 14.04 -3.15 12.62
C VAL A 162 15.02 -2.08 12.20
N ILE A 163 14.67 -0.81 12.43
CA ILE A 163 15.52 0.36 12.14
C ILE A 163 15.98 1.09 13.42
N ASN A 164 15.34 0.84 14.55
CA ASN A 164 15.71 1.46 15.81
C ASN A 164 15.78 0.39 16.93
N ILE A 165 16.97 0.26 17.53
CA ILE A 165 17.26 -0.70 18.61
C ILE A 165 17.46 -0.02 19.96
N TYR A 166 17.63 1.30 20.02
CA TYR A 166 17.96 2.02 21.27
C TYR A 166 16.72 2.47 22.03
N ASP A 167 15.69 2.93 21.32
CA ASP A 167 14.37 3.30 21.86
C ASP A 167 13.27 2.72 20.94
N PRO A 168 13.11 1.38 20.98
CA PRO A 168 12.32 0.70 19.97
C PRO A 168 10.83 0.75 20.30
N LYS A 169 10.03 1.40 19.44
CA LYS A 169 8.56 1.40 19.54
C LYS A 169 8.00 -0.01 19.32
N PRO A 170 7.00 -0.46 20.11
CA PRO A 170 6.36 -1.76 19.91
C PRO A 170 5.63 -1.80 18.56
N CYS A 171 5.68 -2.96 17.90
CA CYS A 171 4.99 -3.20 16.64
C CYS A 171 3.98 -4.36 16.77
N PRO A 172 2.79 -4.26 16.16
CA PRO A 172 1.80 -5.34 16.17
C PRO A 172 2.31 -6.68 15.58
N CYS A 173 3.38 -6.66 14.79
CA CYS A 173 4.00 -7.89 14.27
C CYS A 173 4.74 -8.72 15.34
N GLY A 174 4.88 -8.21 16.56
CA GLY A 174 5.59 -8.84 17.67
C GLY A 174 7.05 -8.39 17.85
N LEU A 175 7.60 -7.62 16.89
CA LEU A 175 8.92 -7.01 16.99
C LEU A 175 8.82 -5.61 17.63
N HIS A 176 9.97 -5.03 17.92
CA HIS A 176 10.10 -3.65 18.38
C HIS A 176 11.06 -2.92 17.45
N GLY A 177 10.79 -1.63 17.16
CA GLY A 177 11.66 -0.81 16.35
C GLY A 177 11.48 -0.93 14.84
N CYS A 178 10.36 -1.50 14.36
CA CYS A 178 10.05 -1.66 12.94
C CYS A 178 9.95 -0.32 12.19
N PHE A 179 10.37 -0.29 10.94
CA PHE A 179 10.30 0.87 10.03
C PHE A 179 8.91 1.52 10.02
N GLU A 180 7.85 0.72 9.96
CA GLU A 180 6.46 1.19 9.98
C GLU A 180 6.14 2.11 11.17
N GLN A 181 6.70 1.82 12.35
CA GLN A 181 6.41 2.58 13.58
C GLN A 181 7.01 3.98 13.60
N TYR A 182 7.87 4.30 12.64
CA TYR A 182 8.53 5.60 12.52
C TYR A 182 8.12 6.35 11.26
N CYS A 183 7.82 5.63 10.16
CA CYS A 183 7.67 6.22 8.83
C CYS A 183 6.33 5.94 8.15
N SER A 184 5.37 5.28 8.79
CA SER A 184 4.00 5.24 8.26
C SER A 184 3.30 6.61 8.37
N ALA A 185 2.25 6.83 7.59
CA ALA A 185 1.44 8.04 7.71
C ALA A 185 0.82 8.16 9.12
N LYS A 186 0.45 7.03 9.74
CA LYS A 186 -0.01 7.01 11.14
C LYS A 186 1.09 7.46 12.10
N ALA A 187 2.33 7.04 11.90
CA ALA A 187 3.45 7.45 12.74
C ALA A 187 3.74 8.97 12.61
N LEU A 188 3.73 9.49 11.37
CA LEU A 188 3.87 10.94 11.13
C LEU A 188 2.77 11.73 11.82
N THR A 189 1.50 11.31 11.66
CA THR A 189 0.35 11.96 12.32
C THR A 189 0.47 11.94 13.83
N ALA A 190 0.88 10.81 14.43
CA ALA A 190 1.07 10.70 15.87
C ALA A 190 2.19 11.61 16.39
N ASN A 191 3.35 11.64 15.73
CA ASN A 191 4.45 12.53 16.09
C ASN A 191 4.06 14.01 15.92
N THR A 192 3.25 14.33 14.91
CA THR A 192 2.70 15.70 14.71
C THR A 192 1.76 16.08 15.83
N ALA A 193 0.87 15.19 16.25
CA ALA A 193 -0.05 15.42 17.36
C ALA A 193 0.70 15.65 18.69
N GLU A 194 1.73 14.87 18.95
CA GLU A 194 2.61 15.05 20.10
C GLU A 194 3.28 16.42 20.07
N ALA A 195 3.83 16.85 18.92
CA ALA A 195 4.45 18.14 18.76
C ALA A 195 3.47 19.31 18.95
N VAL A 196 2.21 19.18 18.54
CA VAL A 196 1.13 20.16 18.80
C VAL A 196 0.89 20.32 20.29
N VAL A 197 0.85 19.23 21.06
CA VAL A 197 0.65 19.26 22.52
C VAL A 197 1.81 19.97 23.22
N PHE A 198 3.05 19.70 22.82
CA PHE A 198 4.23 20.33 23.42
C PHE A 198 4.45 21.79 23.00
N HIS A 199 3.86 22.21 21.87
CA HIS A 199 4.03 23.56 21.32
C HIS A 199 2.69 24.23 20.96
N PRO A 200 1.79 24.47 21.94
CA PRO A 200 0.41 24.92 21.69
C PRO A 200 0.30 26.33 21.08
N ALA A 201 1.35 27.14 21.17
CA ALA A 201 1.39 28.48 20.55
C ALA A 201 2.08 28.50 19.17
N SER A 202 2.37 27.36 18.60
CA SER A 202 3.07 27.26 17.32
C SER A 202 2.15 27.38 16.11
N ILE A 203 2.71 27.70 14.94
CA ILE A 203 2.00 27.62 13.65
C ILE A 203 1.46 26.19 13.44
N LEU A 204 2.18 25.16 13.91
CA LEU A 204 1.74 23.77 13.80
C LEU A 204 0.41 23.53 14.53
N ALA A 205 0.26 24.07 15.74
CA ALA A 205 -0.97 23.99 16.51
C ALA A 205 -2.12 24.78 15.84
N ALA A 206 -1.84 25.98 15.31
CA ALA A 206 -2.82 26.76 14.57
C ALA A 206 -3.33 26.03 13.32
N VAL A 207 -2.43 25.38 12.54
CA VAL A 207 -2.82 24.58 11.39
C VAL A 207 -3.67 23.38 11.81
N ALA A 208 -3.32 22.71 12.92
CA ALA A 208 -4.12 21.59 13.42
C ALA A 208 -5.55 22.04 13.83
N GLU A 209 -5.69 23.21 14.46
CA GLU A 209 -6.99 23.78 14.81
C GLU A 209 -7.81 24.16 13.57
N GLU A 210 -7.23 24.84 12.58
CA GLU A 210 -7.86 25.18 11.31
C GLU A 210 -8.41 23.95 10.56
N ARG A 211 -7.73 22.80 10.68
CA ARG A 211 -8.11 21.54 10.02
C ARG A 211 -9.10 20.71 10.84
N GLY A 212 -9.44 21.12 12.05
CA GLY A 212 -10.30 20.37 12.97
C GLY A 212 -9.61 19.15 13.59
N GLY A 213 -8.29 19.11 13.59
CA GLY A 213 -7.45 18.05 14.15
C GLY A 213 -6.15 17.85 13.37
N VAL A 214 -5.32 16.92 13.86
CA VAL A 214 -4.06 16.56 13.20
C VAL A 214 -4.31 15.43 12.19
N ASP A 215 -3.83 15.62 10.98
CA ASP A 215 -3.85 14.63 9.89
C ASP A 215 -2.47 14.50 9.20
N GLY A 216 -2.39 13.69 8.15
CA GLY A 216 -1.15 13.44 7.41
C GLY A 216 -0.56 14.67 6.69
N GLN A 217 -1.33 15.75 6.49
CA GLN A 217 -0.90 16.96 5.81
C GLN A 217 -0.52 18.10 6.78
N THR A 218 -0.94 18.01 8.04
CA THR A 218 -0.80 19.09 9.03
C THR A 218 0.66 19.58 9.16
N ALA A 219 1.62 18.64 9.23
CA ALA A 219 3.04 19.00 9.35
C ALA A 219 3.58 19.65 8.07
N PHE A 220 3.17 19.17 6.88
CA PHE A 220 3.60 19.74 5.61
C PHE A 220 3.11 21.18 5.46
N ILE A 221 1.83 21.43 5.67
CA ILE A 221 1.22 22.76 5.60
C ILE A 221 1.87 23.74 6.60
N ALA A 222 2.11 23.28 7.83
CA ALA A 222 2.76 24.12 8.84
C ALA A 222 4.21 24.47 8.45
N ALA A 223 4.96 23.51 7.90
CA ALA A 223 6.33 23.76 7.43
C ALA A 223 6.36 24.76 6.26
N GLU A 224 5.42 24.67 5.31
CA GLU A 224 5.27 25.64 4.21
C GLU A 224 4.93 27.05 4.70
N ARG A 225 4.24 27.17 5.85
CA ARG A 225 3.97 28.44 6.54
C ARG A 225 5.14 28.92 7.41
N GLY A 226 6.32 28.27 7.33
CA GLY A 226 7.53 28.65 8.05
C GLY A 226 7.61 28.17 9.51
N CYS A 227 6.89 27.12 9.87
CA CYS A 227 6.97 26.52 11.20
C CYS A 227 8.25 25.69 11.36
N ASN A 228 9.21 26.16 12.13
CA ASN A 228 10.47 25.47 12.40
C ASN A 228 10.27 24.11 13.10
N ILE A 229 9.23 23.97 13.94
CA ILE A 229 8.91 22.73 14.64
C ILE A 229 8.46 21.67 13.62
N ALA A 230 7.56 22.05 12.71
CA ALA A 230 7.09 21.18 11.64
C ALA A 230 8.22 20.81 10.67
N GLN A 231 9.09 21.77 10.33
CA GLN A 231 10.26 21.53 9.49
C GLN A 231 11.17 20.47 10.12
N HIS A 232 11.56 20.66 11.39
CA HIS A 232 12.41 19.71 12.10
C HIS A 232 11.78 18.30 12.21
N LEU A 233 10.46 18.23 12.44
CA LEU A 233 9.73 16.97 12.48
C LEU A 233 9.79 16.25 11.12
N LEU A 234 9.59 16.97 10.03
CA LEU A 234 9.67 16.43 8.68
C LEU A 234 11.10 16.03 8.30
N ASP A 235 12.11 16.84 8.67
CA ASP A 235 13.52 16.50 8.41
C ASP A 235 13.88 15.16 9.07
N LYS A 236 13.52 14.96 10.34
CA LYS A 236 13.71 13.69 11.04
C LYS A 236 12.94 12.53 10.37
N TYR A 237 11.72 12.80 9.94
CA TYR A 237 10.92 11.79 9.24
C TYR A 237 11.60 11.34 7.94
N PHE A 238 12.03 12.29 7.09
CA PHE A 238 12.66 11.97 5.80
C PHE A 238 14.06 11.38 5.95
N GLU A 239 14.85 11.83 6.92
CA GLU A 239 16.14 11.22 7.26
C GLU A 239 15.96 9.74 7.65
N THR A 240 15.00 9.45 8.53
CA THR A 240 14.69 8.08 8.97
C THR A 240 14.16 7.22 7.82
N PHE A 241 13.30 7.80 6.98
CA PHE A 241 12.75 7.12 5.80
C PHE A 241 13.86 6.78 4.81
N ALA A 242 14.76 7.73 4.53
CA ALA A 242 15.89 7.51 3.62
C ALA A 242 16.83 6.41 4.13
N LEU A 243 17.17 6.42 5.43
CA LEU A 243 18.00 5.36 6.03
C LEU A 243 17.39 3.96 5.82
N ALA A 244 16.08 3.84 6.03
CA ALA A 244 15.37 2.60 5.82
C ALA A 244 15.38 2.19 4.33
N LEU A 245 15.14 3.16 3.44
CA LEU A 245 15.12 2.93 2.00
C LEU A 245 16.50 2.52 1.47
N ASP A 246 17.56 3.20 1.90
CA ASP A 246 18.94 2.86 1.53
C ASP A 246 19.33 1.46 2.02
N SER A 247 18.84 1.04 3.20
CA SER A 247 19.04 -0.32 3.69
C SER A 247 18.38 -1.35 2.77
N ILE A 248 17.16 -1.08 2.31
CA ILE A 248 16.45 -1.93 1.33
C ILE A 248 17.21 -1.96 0.00
N VAL A 249 17.67 -0.79 -0.47
CA VAL A 249 18.47 -0.69 -1.70
C VAL A 249 19.75 -1.52 -1.59
N LYS A 250 20.46 -1.45 -0.46
CA LYS A 250 21.70 -2.26 -0.24
C LYS A 250 21.43 -3.76 -0.22
N ILE A 251 20.26 -4.20 0.23
CA ILE A 251 19.91 -5.63 0.29
C ILE A 251 19.52 -6.18 -1.09
N PHE A 252 18.72 -5.42 -1.85
CA PHE A 252 18.10 -5.91 -3.09
C PHE A 252 18.76 -5.36 -4.37
N MET A 253 19.51 -4.25 -4.30
CA MET A 253 20.10 -3.56 -5.44
C MET A 253 19.14 -3.41 -6.62
N PRO A 254 17.92 -2.87 -6.41
CA PRO A 254 16.92 -2.80 -7.45
C PRO A 254 17.28 -1.76 -8.52
N GLU A 255 16.79 -1.96 -9.74
CA GLU A 255 16.85 -0.95 -10.81
C GLU A 255 15.93 0.25 -10.52
N LEU A 256 14.84 -0.01 -9.76
CA LEU A 256 13.82 1.00 -9.46
C LEU A 256 13.20 0.76 -8.09
N VAL A 257 13.08 1.82 -7.32
CA VAL A 257 12.27 1.86 -6.10
C VAL A 257 11.04 2.73 -6.34
N ILE A 258 9.86 2.19 -6.05
CA ILE A 258 8.59 2.88 -6.22
C ILE A 258 7.97 3.14 -4.85
N ILE A 259 7.59 4.38 -4.58
CA ILE A 259 6.87 4.75 -3.38
C ILE A 259 5.42 5.07 -3.76
N ALA A 260 4.46 4.47 -3.04
CA ALA A 260 3.03 4.72 -3.23
C ALA A 260 2.31 4.91 -1.89
N GLY A 261 1.02 5.16 -1.96
CA GLY A 261 0.15 5.35 -0.79
C GLY A 261 -0.19 6.81 -0.53
N GLY A 262 -1.09 7.04 0.42
CA GLY A 262 -1.69 8.37 0.63
C GLY A 262 -0.69 9.49 0.95
N ILE A 263 0.44 9.17 1.56
CA ILE A 263 1.48 10.16 1.88
C ILE A 263 2.15 10.73 0.61
N THR A 264 2.12 9.98 -0.49
CA THR A 264 2.72 10.41 -1.76
C THR A 264 1.81 11.31 -2.60
N ASN A 265 0.63 11.67 -2.09
CA ASN A 265 -0.25 12.66 -2.74
C ASN A 265 0.41 14.03 -2.90
N GLU A 266 1.42 14.33 -2.10
CA GLU A 266 2.31 15.49 -2.26
C GLU A 266 3.19 15.40 -3.53
N GLY A 267 3.25 14.24 -4.18
CA GLY A 267 3.95 14.02 -5.44
C GLY A 267 5.43 14.38 -5.38
N GLU A 268 5.86 15.29 -6.26
CA GLU A 268 7.26 15.77 -6.30
C GLU A 268 7.67 16.50 -5.01
N GLY A 269 6.74 17.07 -4.25
CA GLY A 269 6.99 17.66 -2.94
C GLY A 269 7.53 16.65 -1.94
N PHE A 270 7.02 15.42 -1.94
CA PHE A 270 7.53 14.33 -1.12
C PHE A 270 8.96 13.93 -1.53
N LEU A 271 9.19 13.68 -2.83
CA LEU A 271 10.51 13.31 -3.34
C LEU A 271 11.56 14.39 -3.14
N SER A 272 11.23 15.67 -3.32
CA SER A 272 12.17 16.77 -3.13
C SER A 272 12.66 16.87 -1.70
N ARG A 273 11.84 16.51 -0.71
CA ARG A 273 12.22 16.44 0.70
C ARG A 273 13.03 15.18 1.03
N LEU A 274 12.77 14.07 0.33
CA LEU A 274 13.44 12.79 0.55
C LEU A 274 14.84 12.76 -0.08
N ARG A 275 14.98 13.24 -1.33
CA ARG A 275 16.22 13.17 -2.12
C ARG A 275 17.50 13.65 -1.42
N PRO A 276 17.50 14.73 -0.62
CA PRO A 276 18.72 15.18 0.06
C PRO A 276 19.34 14.16 1.01
N TYR A 277 18.55 13.19 1.47
CA TYR A 277 19.00 12.17 2.43
C TYR A 277 19.31 10.82 1.78
N LEU A 278 18.93 10.62 0.51
CA LEU A 278 19.15 9.34 -0.19
C LEU A 278 20.56 9.21 -0.74
N LEU A 279 21.08 7.99 -0.69
CA LEU A 279 22.28 7.61 -1.45
C LEU A 279 21.93 7.46 -2.94
N PRO A 280 22.87 7.79 -3.88
CA PRO A 280 22.57 7.85 -5.31
C PRO A 280 22.59 6.48 -6.02
N GLU A 281 22.23 5.39 -5.35
CA GLU A 281 22.42 4.04 -5.86
C GLU A 281 21.20 3.41 -6.54
N ALA A 282 20.02 3.97 -6.34
CA ALA A 282 18.80 3.52 -7.00
C ALA A 282 17.95 4.69 -7.48
N GLU A 283 17.26 4.49 -8.58
CA GLU A 283 16.22 5.41 -9.04
C GLU A 283 15.00 5.29 -8.11
N VAL A 284 14.54 6.40 -7.54
CA VAL A 284 13.37 6.45 -6.65
C VAL A 284 12.29 7.32 -7.29
N VAL A 285 11.09 6.76 -7.43
CA VAL A 285 9.94 7.44 -8.05
C VAL A 285 8.67 7.28 -7.22
N ILE A 286 7.73 8.20 -7.41
CA ILE A 286 6.35 8.02 -6.93
C ILE A 286 5.57 7.20 -7.96
N SER A 287 4.73 6.30 -7.48
CA SER A 287 3.82 5.50 -8.31
C SER A 287 2.94 6.39 -9.18
N PRO A 288 3.04 6.32 -10.51
CA PRO A 288 2.14 7.04 -11.41
C PRO A 288 0.73 6.45 -11.42
N LEU A 289 0.57 5.16 -11.10
CA LEU A 289 -0.74 4.53 -10.98
C LEU A 289 -1.46 4.93 -9.67
N LYS A 290 -0.75 5.55 -8.73
CA LYS A 290 -1.31 6.04 -7.46
C LYS A 290 -2.13 4.97 -6.73
N GLY A 291 -3.39 5.28 -6.39
CA GLY A 291 -4.29 4.37 -5.70
C GLY A 291 -4.87 3.25 -6.57
N ASP A 292 -4.47 3.11 -7.85
CA ASP A 292 -4.95 2.05 -8.74
C ASP A 292 -3.91 0.94 -8.94
N CYS A 293 -2.69 1.10 -8.41
CA CYS A 293 -1.66 0.07 -8.54
C CYS A 293 -2.11 -1.29 -7.98
N GLY A 294 -2.77 -1.32 -6.81
CA GLY A 294 -3.35 -2.53 -6.22
C GLY A 294 -4.41 -3.18 -7.10
N LEU A 295 -5.31 -2.36 -7.67
CA LEU A 295 -6.35 -2.83 -8.58
C LEU A 295 -5.78 -3.44 -9.88
N PHE A 296 -4.82 -2.76 -10.52
CA PHE A 296 -4.11 -3.28 -11.69
C PHE A 296 -3.40 -4.60 -11.37
N GLY A 297 -2.68 -4.64 -10.27
CA GLY A 297 -1.93 -5.84 -9.87
C GLY A 297 -2.84 -6.99 -9.51
N ALA A 298 -3.93 -6.74 -8.79
CA ALA A 298 -4.93 -7.75 -8.53
C ALA A 298 -5.47 -8.35 -9.83
N ALA A 299 -5.91 -7.53 -10.79
CA ALA A 299 -6.40 -8.02 -12.07
C ALA A 299 -5.31 -8.78 -12.86
N LEU A 300 -4.10 -8.23 -12.94
CA LEU A 300 -3.05 -8.70 -13.84
C LEU A 300 -2.13 -9.78 -13.23
N GLN A 301 -2.28 -10.17 -11.94
CA GLN A 301 -1.45 -11.21 -11.31
C GLN A 301 -1.48 -12.56 -12.05
N TRP A 302 -2.49 -12.80 -12.88
CA TRP A 302 -2.60 -13.95 -13.75
C TRP A 302 -1.57 -14.00 -14.89
N LEU A 303 -0.85 -12.89 -15.14
CA LEU A 303 0.13 -12.76 -16.21
C LEU A 303 1.58 -12.92 -15.72
N LEU A 304 1.77 -13.13 -14.40
CA LEU A 304 3.04 -13.48 -13.78
C LEU A 304 3.12 -14.97 -13.53
#